data_a19e5ffad21acffdbc5fbe9f24c9940d
#
_entry.id   a19e5ffad21acffdbc5fbe9f24c9940d
#
_cell.length_a   1.000
_cell.length_b   1.000
_cell.length_c   1.000
_cell.angle_alpha   90.00
_cell.angle_beta   90.00
_cell.angle_gamma   90.00
#
_symmetry.space_group_name_H-M   'P 1'
#
loop_
_entity.id
_entity.type
_entity.pdbx_description
1 polymer ?
#
loop_
_entity_poly.entity_id
_entity_poly.type
_entity_poly.pdbx_seq_one_letter_code
_entity_poly.pdbx_strand_id
1 'polypeptide(L)'
;MTRTVLFLSVLALSSITIHAQNWPSFRGPNASGVAEGTNPPTSWDIEKSQNVLWKTRIPGLSHASPIIWGNQIFVITAVSSDANAGFKAKDRGIDLANDDAKHTWMIFALDKRNGRVLWTDKPYEGVPRAKRHVKATQANSTPVTDGRYVVALFGSEGLACYDTNGKLLWKQDLGVLNPGLWDDKESSWGHASSPIIYRDLVIVQADGHKQSFIAAFNLKDGKQAWRVERNEITSWTTPSIYQGKDRTELIANGGRYIRGYDPLTGKELWRFSDNDTQVKMQAPQIANDLIYITGGYPAGRAMYVFRPGANGDISLKSGEETNAFLAWKSSKGSPYTPTPIVYGDQFYVVADNGVLSSYDAKTGALIYQQRLPSSFSASPVAADGKLYLASEDGDVFVVKAGRQFELLQKNVMGQPLMATPALTQGMLIVRADDVIYALGDRKIAEN
;
A
#
# COMPACT_ATOMS: atom_id res chain seq x y z
N MET A 1 67.76 8.81 -31.86
CA MET A 1 67.08 9.10 -30.55
C MET A 1 65.60 8.89 -30.71
N THR A 2 65.11 7.68 -30.38
CA THR A 2 63.70 7.30 -30.53
C THR A 2 63.02 7.45 -29.17
N ARG A 3 62.06 8.37 -29.06
CA ARG A 3 61.27 8.60 -27.82
C ARG A 3 60.06 7.63 -27.85
N THR A 4 60.07 6.67 -26.93
CA THR A 4 58.93 5.80 -26.63
C THR A 4 57.94 6.55 -25.73
N VAL A 5 56.72 6.79 -26.22
CA VAL A 5 55.63 7.35 -25.43
C VAL A 5 54.83 6.19 -24.83
N LEU A 6 54.88 6.10 -23.49
CA LEU A 6 54.07 5.13 -22.72
C LEU A 6 52.66 5.74 -22.50
N PHE A 7 51.61 5.11 -23.07
CA PHE A 7 50.23 5.43 -22.75
C PHE A 7 49.81 4.66 -21.49
N LEU A 8 49.64 5.36 -20.39
CA LEU A 8 48.97 4.80 -19.20
C LEU A 8 47.43 4.87 -19.39
N SER A 9 46.82 3.71 -19.61
CA SER A 9 45.35 3.59 -19.60
C SER A 9 44.88 3.55 -18.15
N VAL A 10 44.27 4.60 -17.65
CA VAL A 10 43.59 4.62 -16.38
C VAL A 10 42.23 3.95 -16.58
N LEU A 11 42.08 2.69 -16.13
CA LEU A 11 40.77 2.06 -15.98
C LEU A 11 40.03 2.74 -14.82
N ALA A 12 39.05 3.56 -15.13
CA ALA A 12 38.10 4.06 -14.14
C ALA A 12 37.17 2.89 -13.74
N LEU A 13 37.44 2.26 -12.60
CA LEU A 13 36.46 1.40 -11.94
C LEU A 13 35.32 2.30 -11.44
N SER A 14 34.25 2.38 -12.20
CA SER A 14 32.97 2.89 -11.69
C SER A 14 32.47 1.90 -10.65
N SER A 15 32.65 2.22 -9.37
CA SER A 15 31.96 1.55 -8.27
C SER A 15 30.46 1.76 -8.46
N ILE A 16 29.75 0.73 -8.90
CA ILE A 16 28.31 0.68 -8.86
C ILE A 16 27.93 0.63 -7.38
N THR A 17 27.63 1.78 -6.81
CA THR A 17 26.99 1.85 -5.49
C THR A 17 25.62 1.24 -5.65
N ILE A 18 25.47 -0.02 -5.25
CA ILE A 18 24.17 -0.66 -5.09
C ILE A 18 23.47 0.08 -3.96
N HIS A 19 22.65 1.07 -4.30
CA HIS A 19 21.80 1.73 -3.33
C HIS A 19 20.81 0.68 -2.84
N ALA A 20 20.79 0.46 -1.52
CA ALA A 20 19.77 -0.38 -0.88
C ALA A 20 18.40 0.11 -1.34
N GLN A 21 17.67 -0.73 -2.09
CA GLN A 21 16.36 -0.33 -2.57
C GLN A 21 15.38 -0.32 -1.40
N ASN A 22 14.94 0.87 -1.03
CA ASN A 22 14.01 1.11 0.05
C ASN A 22 12.58 0.86 -0.43
N TRP A 23 11.74 0.41 0.50
CA TRP A 23 10.29 0.25 0.34
C TRP A 23 9.58 1.02 1.45
N PRO A 24 9.54 2.36 1.38
CA PRO A 24 9.34 3.24 2.54
C PRO A 24 7.90 3.36 3.04
N SER A 25 6.92 2.90 2.28
CA SER A 25 5.49 3.09 2.55
C SER A 25 4.65 1.98 1.95
N PHE A 26 3.33 2.05 2.13
CA PHE A 26 2.39 1.20 1.41
C PHE A 26 2.67 1.26 -0.10
N ARG A 27 2.96 0.09 -0.68
CA ARG A 27 3.33 -0.09 -2.09
C ARG A 27 4.65 0.60 -2.50
N GLY A 28 5.55 0.83 -1.55
CA GLY A 28 6.93 1.25 -1.80
C GLY A 28 7.10 2.68 -2.32
N PRO A 29 8.14 2.94 -3.12
CA PRO A 29 8.42 4.29 -3.62
C PRO A 29 7.26 4.84 -4.42
N ASN A 30 6.82 6.07 -4.10
CA ASN A 30 5.71 6.77 -4.74
C ASN A 30 4.38 5.97 -4.77
N ALA A 31 4.20 5.01 -3.88
CA ALA A 31 3.08 4.07 -3.85
C ALA A 31 2.88 3.29 -5.18
N SER A 32 3.93 3.16 -5.99
CA SER A 32 3.87 2.58 -7.34
C SER A 32 3.64 1.07 -7.35
N GLY A 33 4.08 0.36 -6.32
CA GLY A 33 4.13 -1.10 -6.29
C GLY A 33 5.27 -1.71 -7.10
N VAL A 34 6.17 -0.88 -7.66
CA VAL A 34 7.20 -1.30 -8.62
C VAL A 34 8.60 -1.13 -8.02
N ALA A 35 9.46 -2.12 -8.25
CA ALA A 35 10.85 -2.14 -7.81
C ALA A 35 11.78 -2.78 -8.86
N GLU A 36 12.17 -2.02 -9.88
CA GLU A 36 13.09 -2.47 -10.92
C GLU A 36 14.51 -2.71 -10.39
N GLY A 37 15.19 -3.72 -10.96
CA GLY A 37 16.56 -4.07 -10.59
C GLY A 37 16.69 -4.79 -9.25
N THR A 38 15.57 -5.21 -8.63
CA THR A 38 15.61 -5.96 -7.36
C THR A 38 15.79 -7.46 -7.54
N ASN A 39 15.46 -7.98 -8.70
CA ASN A 39 15.55 -9.39 -9.07
C ASN A 39 15.00 -10.38 -8.01
N PRO A 40 13.76 -10.24 -7.55
CA PRO A 40 13.17 -11.14 -6.56
C PRO A 40 12.94 -12.53 -7.17
N PRO A 41 12.90 -13.60 -6.33
CA PRO A 41 12.79 -14.96 -6.80
C PRO A 41 11.48 -15.22 -7.51
N THR A 42 11.49 -16.09 -8.52
CA THR A 42 10.27 -16.58 -9.19
C THR A 42 9.66 -17.76 -8.43
N SER A 43 10.50 -18.61 -7.82
CA SER A 43 10.06 -19.83 -7.13
C SER A 43 10.71 -19.97 -5.77
N TRP A 44 9.97 -20.55 -4.82
CA TRP A 44 10.43 -20.93 -3.48
C TRP A 44 9.59 -22.07 -2.92
N ASP A 45 10.11 -22.71 -1.88
CA ASP A 45 9.42 -23.76 -1.13
C ASP A 45 9.68 -23.52 0.37
N ILE A 46 8.64 -23.13 1.11
CA ILE A 46 8.77 -22.79 2.54
C ILE A 46 8.97 -24.00 3.43
N GLU A 47 8.50 -25.19 3.00
CA GLU A 47 8.65 -26.44 3.75
C GLU A 47 10.09 -26.96 3.63
N LYS A 48 10.66 -26.95 2.42
CA LYS A 48 12.03 -27.35 2.15
C LYS A 48 13.06 -26.23 2.39
N SER A 49 12.60 -25.04 2.79
CA SER A 49 13.45 -23.84 2.94
C SER A 49 14.24 -23.45 1.67
N GLN A 50 13.71 -23.79 0.50
CA GLN A 50 14.30 -23.39 -0.77
C GLN A 50 13.95 -21.92 -1.06
N ASN A 51 14.96 -21.10 -1.34
CA ASN A 51 14.82 -19.66 -1.55
C ASN A 51 14.09 -18.95 -0.38
N VAL A 52 14.22 -19.47 0.83
CA VAL A 52 13.84 -18.83 2.08
C VAL A 52 15.11 -18.40 2.80
N LEU A 53 15.35 -17.10 2.87
CA LEU A 53 16.53 -16.55 3.54
C LEU A 53 16.35 -16.61 5.06
N TRP A 54 15.19 -16.18 5.53
CA TRP A 54 14.80 -16.26 6.93
C TRP A 54 13.26 -16.16 7.09
N LYS A 55 12.79 -16.54 8.27
CA LYS A 55 11.41 -16.33 8.73
C LYS A 55 11.40 -15.89 10.17
N THR A 56 10.51 -14.95 10.52
CA THR A 56 10.40 -14.39 11.86
C THR A 56 8.94 -14.34 12.30
N ARG A 57 8.63 -14.91 13.45
CA ARG A 57 7.30 -14.81 14.06
C ARG A 57 7.07 -13.42 14.63
N ILE A 58 5.90 -12.86 14.32
CA ILE A 58 5.41 -11.58 14.86
C ILE A 58 4.07 -11.89 15.54
N PRO A 59 3.94 -11.70 16.85
CA PRO A 59 2.71 -12.00 17.56
C PRO A 59 1.56 -11.09 17.14
N GLY A 60 0.32 -11.56 17.30
CA GLY A 60 -0.90 -10.81 17.03
C GLY A 60 -1.27 -10.74 15.55
N LEU A 61 -2.31 -9.98 15.26
CA LEU A 61 -2.92 -9.90 13.93
C LEU A 61 -2.61 -8.56 13.26
N SER A 62 -2.31 -8.61 11.95
CA SER A 62 -2.13 -7.39 11.16
C SER A 62 -2.20 -7.65 9.66
N HIS A 63 -2.85 -6.75 8.93
CA HIS A 63 -2.82 -6.69 7.47
C HIS A 63 -1.92 -5.56 6.94
N ALA A 64 -1.23 -4.85 7.83
CA ALA A 64 -0.23 -3.87 7.45
C ALA A 64 0.93 -4.53 6.68
N SER A 65 1.31 -3.92 5.56
CA SER A 65 2.46 -4.35 4.77
C SER A 65 3.77 -4.05 5.50
N PRO A 66 4.81 -4.87 5.33
CA PRO A 66 6.15 -4.51 5.76
C PRO A 66 6.67 -3.32 4.95
N ILE A 67 7.44 -2.44 5.61
CA ILE A 67 8.19 -1.38 4.96
C ILE A 67 9.68 -1.56 5.22
N ILE A 68 10.53 -1.03 4.33
CA ILE A 68 11.96 -1.29 4.35
C ILE A 68 12.73 0.01 4.16
N TRP A 69 13.73 0.23 5.03
CA TRP A 69 14.70 1.29 4.84
C TRP A 69 16.11 0.82 5.25
N GLY A 70 17.05 0.90 4.32
CA GLY A 70 18.40 0.39 4.54
C GLY A 70 18.39 -1.10 4.90
N ASN A 71 18.87 -1.43 6.09
CA ASN A 71 18.90 -2.79 6.63
C ASN A 71 17.78 -3.08 7.64
N GLN A 72 16.76 -2.25 7.72
CA GLN A 72 15.66 -2.42 8.65
C GLN A 72 14.34 -2.66 7.93
N ILE A 73 13.53 -3.58 8.49
CA ILE A 73 12.15 -3.82 8.11
C ILE A 73 11.27 -3.44 9.29
N PHE A 74 10.27 -2.60 9.05
CA PHE A 74 9.33 -2.21 10.10
C PHE A 74 7.96 -2.84 9.83
N VAL A 75 7.37 -3.41 10.89
CA VAL A 75 6.04 -4.02 10.86
C VAL A 75 5.27 -3.65 12.12
N ILE A 76 3.96 -3.53 12.01
CA ILE A 76 3.07 -3.31 13.15
C ILE A 76 2.14 -4.50 13.35
N THR A 77 1.58 -4.63 14.55
CA THR A 77 0.62 -5.67 14.89
C THR A 77 -0.26 -5.24 16.07
N ALA A 78 -1.38 -5.94 16.27
CA ALA A 78 -2.22 -5.83 17.44
C ALA A 78 -2.38 -7.22 18.09
N VAL A 79 -1.95 -7.36 19.34
CA VAL A 79 -2.02 -8.58 20.12
C VAL A 79 -3.21 -8.52 21.05
N SER A 80 -4.21 -9.39 20.85
CA SER A 80 -5.36 -9.52 21.74
C SER A 80 -5.01 -10.35 22.97
N SER A 81 -5.62 -10.04 24.10
CA SER A 81 -5.60 -10.91 25.29
C SER A 81 -6.56 -12.10 25.17
N ASP A 82 -7.47 -12.10 24.19
CA ASP A 82 -8.27 -13.27 23.82
C ASP A 82 -7.43 -14.19 22.93
N ALA A 83 -7.14 -15.40 23.42
CA ALA A 83 -6.38 -16.41 22.69
C ALA A 83 -7.08 -16.91 21.41
N ASN A 84 -8.40 -16.70 21.28
CA ASN A 84 -9.19 -17.08 20.11
C ASN A 84 -9.35 -15.94 19.10
N ALA A 85 -8.71 -14.78 19.34
CA ALA A 85 -8.75 -13.68 18.40
C ALA A 85 -8.18 -14.12 17.05
N GLY A 86 -8.93 -13.84 15.98
CA GLY A 86 -8.57 -14.23 14.62
C GLY A 86 -9.26 -13.34 13.59
N PHE A 87 -9.08 -13.65 12.32
CA PHE A 87 -9.80 -13.06 11.20
C PHE A 87 -10.28 -14.13 10.23
N LYS A 88 -11.27 -13.79 9.41
CA LYS A 88 -11.87 -14.68 8.41
C LYS A 88 -11.51 -14.18 7.01
N ALA A 89 -10.38 -14.60 6.46
CA ALA A 89 -9.84 -14.10 5.17
C ALA A 89 -10.85 -14.12 4.03
N LYS A 90 -11.68 -15.15 3.94
CA LYS A 90 -12.65 -15.36 2.85
C LYS A 90 -14.07 -14.85 3.15
N ASP A 91 -14.26 -14.16 4.27
CA ASP A 91 -15.57 -13.62 4.61
C ASP A 91 -16.00 -12.57 3.58
N ARG A 92 -17.27 -12.61 3.20
CA ARG A 92 -17.91 -11.69 2.24
C ARG A 92 -19.16 -11.03 2.81
N GLY A 93 -19.42 -11.28 4.12
CA GLY A 93 -20.51 -10.67 4.86
C GLY A 93 -20.23 -9.26 5.31
N ILE A 94 -20.98 -8.82 6.30
CA ILE A 94 -20.88 -7.50 6.94
C ILE A 94 -20.58 -7.61 8.43
N ASP A 95 -20.26 -8.83 8.92
CA ASP A 95 -20.14 -9.14 10.32
C ASP A 95 -18.97 -8.40 10.98
N LEU A 96 -19.19 -8.00 12.22
CA LEU A 96 -18.16 -7.39 13.07
C LEU A 96 -17.46 -8.47 13.89
N ALA A 97 -16.17 -8.27 14.12
CA ALA A 97 -15.41 -9.09 15.06
C ALA A 97 -15.77 -8.72 16.50
N ASN A 98 -15.75 -9.71 17.37
CA ASN A 98 -15.86 -9.49 18.81
C ASN A 98 -14.48 -9.16 19.37
N ASP A 99 -14.14 -7.89 19.48
CA ASP A 99 -12.86 -7.38 19.95
C ASP A 99 -13.00 -6.64 21.31
N ASP A 100 -13.84 -7.16 22.21
CA ASP A 100 -14.05 -6.56 23.54
C ASP A 100 -12.88 -6.86 24.52
N ALA A 101 -11.94 -7.69 24.12
CA ALA A 101 -10.73 -8.01 24.86
C ALA A 101 -9.68 -6.88 24.78
N LYS A 102 -8.82 -6.80 25.80
CA LYS A 102 -7.68 -5.87 25.79
C LYS A 102 -6.69 -6.23 24.69
N HIS A 103 -6.24 -5.22 23.97
CA HIS A 103 -5.21 -5.32 22.93
C HIS A 103 -3.95 -4.56 23.33
N THR A 104 -2.82 -5.01 22.79
CA THR A 104 -1.55 -4.31 22.82
C THR A 104 -1.11 -4.07 21.37
N TRP A 105 -1.04 -2.81 20.96
CA TRP A 105 -0.52 -2.42 19.65
C TRP A 105 0.99 -2.32 19.72
N MET A 106 1.67 -2.94 18.75
CA MET A 106 3.13 -3.06 18.75
C MET A 106 3.72 -2.68 17.40
N ILE A 107 4.94 -2.18 17.46
CA ILE A 107 5.82 -1.99 16.30
C ILE A 107 7.10 -2.80 16.51
N PHE A 108 7.61 -3.39 15.43
CA PHE A 108 8.86 -4.13 15.40
C PHE A 108 9.76 -3.57 14.31
N ALA A 109 11.06 -3.48 14.59
CA ALA A 109 12.11 -3.36 13.58
C ALA A 109 12.89 -4.66 13.51
N LEU A 110 13.04 -5.20 12.30
CA LEU A 110 13.78 -6.43 12.03
C LEU A 110 15.04 -6.10 11.23
N ASP A 111 16.12 -6.84 11.45
CA ASP A 111 17.29 -6.83 10.58
C ASP A 111 16.93 -7.50 9.25
N LYS A 112 17.00 -6.78 8.15
CA LYS A 112 16.66 -7.27 6.81
C LYS A 112 17.47 -8.50 6.40
N ARG A 113 18.72 -8.63 6.87
CA ARG A 113 19.65 -9.69 6.47
C ARG A 113 19.31 -11.04 7.08
N ASN A 114 18.74 -11.08 8.30
CA ASN A 114 18.55 -12.32 9.05
C ASN A 114 17.22 -12.40 9.82
N GLY A 115 16.36 -11.39 9.72
CA GLY A 115 15.05 -11.35 10.38
C GLY A 115 15.08 -11.14 11.89
N ARG A 116 16.24 -10.93 12.52
CA ARG A 116 16.34 -10.73 13.97
C ARG A 116 15.64 -9.42 14.37
N VAL A 117 14.86 -9.47 15.46
CA VAL A 117 14.27 -8.28 16.06
C VAL A 117 15.39 -7.39 16.59
N LEU A 118 15.45 -6.15 16.10
CA LEU A 118 16.39 -5.11 16.53
C LEU A 118 15.82 -4.36 17.72
N TRP A 119 14.56 -3.96 17.64
CA TRP A 119 13.81 -3.31 18.71
C TRP A 119 12.30 -3.53 18.51
N THR A 120 11.56 -3.31 19.57
CA THR A 120 10.10 -3.32 19.61
C THR A 120 9.59 -2.31 20.62
N ASP A 121 8.39 -1.76 20.39
CA ASP A 121 7.69 -0.90 21.33
C ASP A 121 6.18 -1.18 21.32
N LYS A 122 5.51 -0.73 22.39
CA LYS A 122 4.07 -0.89 22.67
C LYS A 122 3.45 0.48 22.91
N PRO A 123 3.18 1.28 21.85
CA PRO A 123 2.71 2.65 22.02
C PRO A 123 1.32 2.75 22.63
N TYR A 124 0.49 1.72 22.44
CA TYR A 124 -0.89 1.71 22.92
C TYR A 124 -1.28 0.36 23.53
N GLU A 125 -2.16 0.42 24.52
CA GLU A 125 -2.73 -0.73 25.19
C GLU A 125 -4.14 -0.39 25.71
N GLY A 126 -5.11 -1.27 25.50
CA GLY A 126 -6.49 -1.07 25.93
C GLY A 126 -7.49 -1.91 25.14
N VAL A 127 -8.77 -1.72 25.43
CA VAL A 127 -9.85 -2.23 24.58
C VAL A 127 -9.94 -1.33 23.35
N PRO A 128 -10.06 -1.89 22.11
CA PRO A 128 -10.13 -1.10 20.90
C PRO A 128 -11.25 -0.06 20.93
N ARG A 129 -10.94 1.17 20.54
CA ARG A 129 -11.88 2.28 20.51
C ARG A 129 -12.90 2.18 19.36
N ALA A 130 -12.60 1.34 18.38
CA ALA A 130 -13.48 1.04 17.24
C ALA A 130 -13.49 -0.46 16.97
N LYS A 131 -14.64 -0.98 16.55
CA LYS A 131 -14.75 -2.36 16.08
C LYS A 131 -14.10 -2.53 14.70
N ARG A 132 -13.98 -3.75 14.25
CA ARG A 132 -13.50 -4.10 12.92
C ARG A 132 -14.41 -5.15 12.25
N HIS A 133 -14.38 -5.20 10.94
CA HIS A 133 -14.94 -6.31 10.19
C HIS A 133 -14.23 -7.63 10.55
N VAL A 134 -14.93 -8.77 10.52
CA VAL A 134 -14.33 -10.08 10.81
C VAL A 134 -13.14 -10.43 9.90
N LYS A 135 -13.09 -9.85 8.71
CA LYS A 135 -11.97 -10.01 7.77
C LYS A 135 -10.77 -9.09 8.08
N ALA A 136 -10.97 -7.99 8.80
CA ALA A 136 -9.95 -7.01 9.13
C ALA A 136 -9.20 -7.36 10.43
N THR A 137 -8.20 -6.54 10.79
CA THR A 137 -7.47 -6.59 12.06
C THR A 137 -7.51 -5.22 12.75
N GLN A 138 -6.98 -5.11 13.97
CA GLN A 138 -6.78 -3.82 14.64
C GLN A 138 -5.46 -3.12 14.23
N ALA A 139 -4.76 -3.64 13.20
CA ALA A 139 -3.51 -3.10 12.67
C ALA A 139 -3.46 -3.29 11.14
N ASN A 140 -4.25 -2.52 10.38
CA ASN A 140 -4.32 -2.62 8.92
C ASN A 140 -3.47 -1.58 8.20
N SER A 141 -3.25 -0.39 8.81
CA SER A 141 -2.52 0.72 8.18
C SER A 141 -1.03 0.40 8.10
N THR A 142 -0.46 0.45 6.90
CA THR A 142 0.98 0.24 6.69
C THR A 142 1.76 1.45 7.24
N PRO A 143 2.82 1.26 8.03
CA PRO A 143 3.66 2.36 8.49
C PRO A 143 4.39 3.03 7.32
N VAL A 144 5.02 4.20 7.60
CA VAL A 144 5.79 4.95 6.61
C VAL A 144 7.10 5.43 7.22
N THR A 145 8.15 5.55 6.39
CA THR A 145 9.46 6.05 6.82
C THR A 145 10.12 6.89 5.73
N ASP A 146 10.92 7.88 6.15
CA ASP A 146 11.84 8.63 5.29
C ASP A 146 13.31 8.27 5.57
N GLY A 147 13.53 7.24 6.42
CA GLY A 147 14.86 6.82 6.88
C GLY A 147 15.38 7.55 8.12
N ARG A 148 14.66 8.57 8.57
CA ARG A 148 14.92 9.30 9.80
C ARG A 148 13.79 9.09 10.82
N TYR A 149 12.58 9.12 10.35
CA TYR A 149 11.36 8.88 11.11
C TYR A 149 10.66 7.62 10.66
N VAL A 150 10.01 6.94 11.59
CA VAL A 150 9.09 5.83 11.32
C VAL A 150 7.76 6.20 11.95
N VAL A 151 6.71 6.33 11.14
CA VAL A 151 5.39 6.72 11.60
C VAL A 151 4.40 5.58 11.39
N ALA A 152 3.73 5.19 12.47
CA ALA A 152 2.73 4.12 12.47
C ALA A 152 1.36 4.66 12.91
N LEU A 153 0.32 4.34 12.15
CA LEU A 153 -1.07 4.63 12.48
C LEU A 153 -1.76 3.35 12.96
N PHE A 154 -2.25 3.38 14.19
CA PHE A 154 -2.95 2.27 14.83
C PHE A 154 -4.47 2.51 14.88
N GLY A 155 -5.02 2.92 13.75
CA GLY A 155 -6.44 3.23 13.63
C GLY A 155 -6.90 4.27 14.65
N SER A 156 -7.96 3.94 15.39
CA SER A 156 -8.54 4.82 16.41
C SER A 156 -7.64 5.05 17.63
N GLU A 157 -6.60 4.24 17.83
CA GLU A 157 -5.69 4.41 18.96
C GLU A 157 -4.74 5.59 18.74
N GLY A 158 -4.41 5.90 17.49
CA GLY A 158 -3.67 7.11 17.14
C GLY A 158 -2.41 6.87 16.31
N LEU A 159 -1.68 7.94 16.14
CA LEU A 159 -0.44 8.03 15.37
C LEU A 159 0.76 8.04 16.33
N ALA A 160 1.77 7.24 16.07
CA ALA A 160 3.02 7.20 16.82
C ALA A 160 4.22 7.37 15.89
N CYS A 161 5.17 8.23 16.26
CA CYS A 161 6.38 8.50 15.50
C CYS A 161 7.63 8.12 16.31
N TYR A 162 8.54 7.44 15.65
CA TYR A 162 9.81 6.97 16.20
C TYR A 162 10.98 7.48 15.36
N ASP A 163 12.16 7.51 15.95
CA ASP A 163 13.38 7.44 15.15
C ASP A 163 13.63 5.97 14.70
N THR A 164 14.58 5.78 13.79
CA THR A 164 14.89 4.43 13.26
C THR A 164 15.55 3.51 14.29
N ASN A 165 15.98 4.04 15.45
CA ASN A 165 16.54 3.26 16.56
C ASN A 165 15.48 2.83 17.58
N GLY A 166 14.19 3.18 17.35
CA GLY A 166 13.08 2.79 18.19
C GLY A 166 12.76 3.75 19.34
N LYS A 167 13.36 4.93 19.38
CA LYS A 167 12.98 5.96 20.36
C LYS A 167 11.66 6.60 19.94
N LEU A 168 10.63 6.47 20.77
CA LEU A 168 9.36 7.18 20.60
C LEU A 168 9.61 8.70 20.72
N LEU A 169 9.21 9.44 19.70
CA LEU A 169 9.39 10.89 19.63
C LEU A 169 8.12 11.63 20.04
N TRP A 170 6.99 11.22 19.49
CA TRP A 170 5.68 11.78 19.79
C TRP A 170 4.53 10.83 19.44
N LYS A 171 3.35 11.11 20.00
CA LYS A 171 2.07 10.47 19.67
C LYS A 171 1.01 11.53 19.42
N GLN A 172 0.01 11.19 18.57
CA GLN A 172 -1.16 12.02 18.31
C GLN A 172 -2.44 11.19 18.39
N ASP A 173 -3.42 11.69 19.14
CA ASP A 173 -4.79 11.16 19.12
C ASP A 173 -5.56 11.82 17.97
N LEU A 174 -6.05 11.01 17.05
CA LEU A 174 -6.83 11.47 15.90
C LEU A 174 -8.35 11.36 16.13
N GLY A 175 -8.76 10.94 17.32
CA GLY A 175 -10.15 10.60 17.62
C GLY A 175 -10.52 9.21 17.14
N VAL A 176 -11.81 8.86 17.22
CA VAL A 176 -12.30 7.56 16.77
C VAL A 176 -12.42 7.54 15.26
N LEU A 177 -11.63 6.68 14.62
CA LEU A 177 -11.63 6.44 13.18
C LEU A 177 -12.48 5.19 12.90
N ASN A 178 -13.74 5.38 12.53
CA ASN A 178 -14.70 4.29 12.37
C ASN A 178 -15.37 4.26 11.00
N PRO A 179 -14.62 4.01 9.91
CA PRO A 179 -15.24 3.69 8.65
C PRO A 179 -16.02 2.36 8.76
N GLY A 180 -17.19 2.32 8.17
CA GLY A 180 -18.08 1.16 8.21
C GLY A 180 -18.97 1.11 6.98
N LEU A 181 -20.08 0.39 7.05
CA LEU A 181 -21.06 0.35 5.97
C LEU A 181 -21.64 1.76 5.75
N TRP A 182 -21.62 2.22 4.51
CA TRP A 182 -21.92 3.64 4.16
C TRP A 182 -23.32 4.12 4.56
N ASP A 183 -24.30 3.24 4.69
CA ASP A 183 -25.68 3.50 5.07
C ASP A 183 -26.03 3.11 6.52
N ASP A 184 -25.07 2.53 7.25
CA ASP A 184 -25.22 2.18 8.67
C ASP A 184 -24.16 2.89 9.52
N LYS A 185 -24.55 3.97 10.20
CA LYS A 185 -23.66 4.80 11.04
C LYS A 185 -23.16 4.08 12.30
N GLU A 186 -23.80 3.00 12.70
CA GLU A 186 -23.37 2.18 13.85
C GLU A 186 -22.35 1.12 13.46
N SER A 187 -22.22 0.83 12.17
CA SER A 187 -21.20 -0.10 11.69
C SER A 187 -19.79 0.49 11.82
N SER A 188 -18.81 -0.36 12.11
CA SER A 188 -17.41 0.02 12.23
C SER A 188 -16.53 -1.12 11.76
N TRP A 189 -15.91 -0.97 10.59
CA TRP A 189 -15.11 -2.04 9.96
C TRP A 189 -13.61 -1.89 10.20
N GLY A 190 -13.22 -0.88 11.00
CA GLY A 190 -11.83 -0.58 11.31
C GLY A 190 -11.16 0.27 10.22
N HIS A 191 -10.19 1.06 10.64
CA HIS A 191 -9.43 1.94 9.77
C HIS A 191 -8.31 1.19 9.05
N ALA A 192 -8.00 1.53 7.79
CA ALA A 192 -6.93 0.90 7.01
C ALA A 192 -6.15 1.86 6.09
N SER A 193 -6.59 3.12 5.94
CA SER A 193 -5.77 4.10 5.23
C SER A 193 -4.40 4.23 5.89
N SER A 194 -3.34 4.23 5.10
CA SER A 194 -1.96 4.32 5.59
C SER A 194 -1.49 5.77 5.59
N PRO A 195 -0.65 6.19 6.54
CA PRO A 195 0.00 7.48 6.50
C PRO A 195 1.01 7.53 5.34
N ILE A 196 1.23 8.72 4.79
CA ILE A 196 2.27 8.98 3.80
C ILE A 196 3.17 10.13 4.27
N ILE A 197 4.41 10.16 3.83
CA ILE A 197 5.32 11.26 4.09
C ILE A 197 5.50 12.09 2.81
N TYR A 198 5.39 13.41 2.97
CA TYR A 198 5.78 14.37 1.95
C TYR A 198 6.61 15.49 2.59
N ARG A 199 7.88 15.59 2.24
CA ARG A 199 8.86 16.48 2.90
C ARG A 199 8.87 16.26 4.42
N ASP A 200 8.67 17.30 5.21
CA ASP A 200 8.67 17.26 6.69
C ASP A 200 7.28 16.98 7.29
N LEU A 201 6.33 16.52 6.49
CA LEU A 201 4.96 16.26 6.89
C LEU A 201 4.60 14.77 6.77
N VAL A 202 3.91 14.25 7.78
CA VAL A 202 3.14 13.03 7.65
C VAL A 202 1.67 13.39 7.41
N ILE A 203 1.06 12.80 6.38
CA ILE A 203 -0.31 13.07 5.95
C ILE A 203 -1.18 11.85 6.20
N VAL A 204 -2.35 12.05 6.78
CA VAL A 204 -3.35 11.01 7.09
C VAL A 204 -4.66 11.39 6.44
N GLN A 205 -5.28 10.44 5.73
CA GLN A 205 -6.66 10.50 5.28
C GLN A 205 -7.52 9.61 6.19
N ALA A 206 -8.62 10.12 6.68
CA ALA A 206 -9.55 9.37 7.51
C ALA A 206 -10.98 9.77 7.13
N ASP A 207 -11.68 8.90 6.41
CA ASP A 207 -13.07 9.10 6.02
C ASP A 207 -13.95 8.09 6.76
N GLY A 208 -14.77 8.54 7.67
CA GLY A 208 -15.61 7.70 8.53
C GLY A 208 -16.89 8.39 8.96
N HIS A 209 -17.74 7.66 9.68
CA HIS A 209 -19.07 8.15 10.07
C HIS A 209 -19.03 9.31 11.07
N LYS A 210 -18.09 9.27 12.03
CA LYS A 210 -18.00 10.31 13.08
C LYS A 210 -17.21 11.53 12.62
N GLN A 211 -16.21 11.32 11.75
CA GLN A 211 -15.37 12.36 11.21
C GLN A 211 -14.81 11.94 9.86
N SER A 212 -14.66 12.91 8.98
CA SER A 212 -14.06 12.72 7.67
C SER A 212 -13.10 13.88 7.42
N PHE A 213 -11.81 13.60 7.34
CA PHE A 213 -10.78 14.61 7.20
C PHE A 213 -9.55 14.10 6.45
N ILE A 214 -8.74 15.04 5.97
CA ILE A 214 -7.35 14.83 5.61
C ILE A 214 -6.50 15.85 6.39
N ALA A 215 -5.40 15.40 6.99
CA ALA A 215 -4.58 16.26 7.85
C ALA A 215 -3.10 15.95 7.71
N ALA A 216 -2.26 16.95 7.95
CA ALA A 216 -0.82 16.81 8.01
C ALA A 216 -0.26 17.22 9.37
N PHE A 217 0.76 16.50 9.80
CA PHE A 217 1.48 16.73 11.05
C PHE A 217 2.97 16.85 10.77
N ASN A 218 3.65 17.73 11.48
CA ASN A 218 5.10 17.87 11.37
C ASN A 218 5.81 16.60 11.88
N LEU A 219 6.70 16.02 11.09
CA LEU A 219 7.46 14.83 11.48
C LEU A 219 8.31 15.06 12.74
N LYS A 220 8.81 16.27 12.94
CA LYS A 220 9.71 16.61 14.04
C LYS A 220 9.04 16.53 15.41
N ASP A 221 7.80 17.03 15.54
CA ASP A 221 7.15 17.26 16.84
C ASP A 221 5.68 16.83 16.90
N GLY A 222 5.15 16.31 15.79
CA GLY A 222 3.77 15.83 15.68
C GLY A 222 2.71 16.93 15.67
N LYS A 223 3.08 18.22 15.69
CA LYS A 223 2.10 19.30 15.64
C LYS A 223 1.36 19.32 14.33
N GLN A 224 0.05 19.51 14.39
CA GLN A 224 -0.79 19.64 13.20
C GLN A 224 -0.37 20.85 12.39
N ALA A 225 0.05 20.63 11.15
CA ALA A 225 0.39 21.68 10.19
C ALA A 225 -0.88 22.23 9.51
N TRP A 226 -1.74 21.33 9.08
CA TRP A 226 -3.05 21.68 8.53
C TRP A 226 -4.04 20.52 8.70
N ARG A 227 -5.34 20.83 8.64
CA ARG A 227 -6.44 19.87 8.62
C ARG A 227 -7.57 20.41 7.76
N VAL A 228 -8.15 19.55 6.94
CA VAL A 228 -9.30 19.85 6.08
C VAL A 228 -10.40 18.85 6.39
N GLU A 229 -11.53 19.33 6.85
CA GLU A 229 -12.74 18.51 6.99
C GLU A 229 -13.28 18.17 5.59
N ARG A 230 -13.69 16.91 5.41
CA ARG A 230 -14.15 16.38 4.14
C ARG A 230 -15.63 16.02 4.23
N ASN A 231 -16.38 16.32 3.19
CA ASN A 231 -17.73 15.81 3.03
C ASN A 231 -17.68 14.49 2.27
N GLU A 232 -17.21 13.43 2.95
CA GLU A 232 -17.09 12.09 2.38
C GLU A 232 -17.96 11.08 3.09
N ILE A 233 -18.29 9.99 2.42
CA ILE A 233 -18.68 8.74 3.06
C ILE A 233 -17.43 7.95 3.42
N THR A 234 -17.61 6.83 4.09
CA THR A 234 -16.51 5.94 4.51
C THR A 234 -15.61 5.54 3.34
N SER A 235 -14.30 5.62 3.57
CA SER A 235 -13.29 5.11 2.66
C SER A 235 -12.06 4.59 3.43
N TRP A 236 -11.30 3.71 2.79
CA TRP A 236 -10.07 3.12 3.35
C TRP A 236 -8.85 3.42 2.49
N THR A 237 -8.97 4.35 1.59
CA THR A 237 -7.93 4.67 0.61
C THR A 237 -6.73 5.36 1.25
N THR A 238 -5.54 4.99 0.81
CA THR A 238 -4.30 5.71 1.12
C THR A 238 -4.08 6.75 0.04
N PRO A 239 -3.87 8.03 0.37
CA PRO A 239 -3.62 9.08 -0.62
C PRO A 239 -2.25 8.89 -1.29
N SER A 240 -2.07 9.48 -2.47
CA SER A 240 -0.82 9.42 -3.23
C SER A 240 -0.35 10.80 -3.64
N ILE A 241 0.96 10.97 -3.85
CA ILE A 241 1.56 12.22 -4.30
C ILE A 241 1.84 12.14 -5.80
N TYR A 242 1.25 13.03 -6.57
CA TYR A 242 1.68 13.33 -7.93
C TYR A 242 2.71 14.47 -7.89
N GLN A 243 3.90 14.24 -8.43
CA GLN A 243 4.95 15.25 -8.54
C GLN A 243 5.10 15.66 -10.01
N GLY A 244 4.43 16.74 -10.41
CA GLY A 244 4.51 17.29 -11.74
C GLY A 244 5.58 18.37 -11.87
N LYS A 245 5.83 18.79 -13.10
CA LYS A 245 6.80 19.85 -13.41
C LYS A 245 6.39 21.21 -12.80
N ASP A 246 5.10 21.52 -12.88
CA ASP A 246 4.59 22.85 -12.52
C ASP A 246 4.02 22.88 -11.09
N ARG A 247 3.47 21.76 -10.61
CA ARG A 247 2.97 21.63 -9.23
C ARG A 247 2.95 20.20 -8.74
N THR A 248 2.98 20.04 -7.42
CA THR A 248 2.74 18.76 -6.73
C THR A 248 1.30 18.72 -6.23
N GLU A 249 0.66 17.57 -6.35
CA GLU A 249 -0.71 17.34 -5.93
C GLU A 249 -0.81 16.14 -4.99
N LEU A 250 -1.54 16.28 -3.90
CA LEU A 250 -1.95 15.19 -3.03
C LEU A 250 -3.29 14.67 -3.53
N ILE A 251 -3.30 13.46 -4.07
CA ILE A 251 -4.50 12.86 -4.66
C ILE A 251 -5.18 11.98 -3.62
N ALA A 252 -6.42 12.30 -3.29
CA ALA A 252 -7.26 11.59 -2.35
C ALA A 252 -8.49 11.01 -3.04
N ASN A 253 -8.63 9.69 -3.01
CA ASN A 253 -9.79 8.99 -3.53
C ASN A 253 -10.83 8.88 -2.40
N GLY A 254 -11.95 9.54 -2.51
CA GLY A 254 -13.05 9.53 -1.53
C GLY A 254 -14.30 8.91 -2.10
N GLY A 255 -15.25 8.58 -1.24
CA GLY A 255 -16.49 7.91 -1.65
C GLY A 255 -17.44 8.79 -2.47
N ARG A 256 -17.38 10.12 -2.28
CA ARG A 256 -18.18 11.12 -3.04
C ARG A 256 -17.35 11.81 -4.11
N TYR A 257 -16.09 12.11 -3.78
CA TYR A 257 -15.20 12.89 -4.65
C TYR A 257 -13.81 12.32 -4.69
N ILE A 258 -13.24 12.31 -5.86
CA ILE A 258 -11.79 12.26 -6.07
C ILE A 258 -11.29 13.70 -5.98
N ARG A 259 -10.25 13.97 -5.18
CA ARG A 259 -9.74 15.34 -4.97
C ARG A 259 -8.23 15.42 -5.11
N GLY A 260 -7.78 16.53 -5.67
CA GLY A 260 -6.39 16.97 -5.61
C GLY A 260 -6.25 18.12 -4.61
N TYR A 261 -5.25 18.03 -3.74
CA TYR A 261 -4.91 19.06 -2.75
C TYR A 261 -3.47 19.53 -2.94
N ASP A 262 -3.18 20.73 -2.48
CA ASP A 262 -1.81 21.16 -2.22
C ASP A 262 -1.31 20.42 -0.96
N PRO A 263 -0.25 19.60 -1.05
CA PRO A 263 0.19 18.76 0.06
C PRO A 263 0.80 19.56 1.24
N LEU A 264 1.21 20.82 1.02
CA LEU A 264 1.82 21.65 2.06
C LEU A 264 0.80 22.45 2.85
N THR A 265 -0.35 22.76 2.25
CA THR A 265 -1.36 23.66 2.84
C THR A 265 -2.71 22.99 3.08
N GLY A 266 -2.96 21.84 2.44
CA GLY A 266 -4.27 21.18 2.44
C GLY A 266 -5.31 21.88 1.55
N LYS A 267 -4.94 22.98 0.83
CA LYS A 267 -5.87 23.67 -0.07
C LYS A 267 -6.35 22.71 -1.17
N GLU A 268 -7.66 22.55 -1.31
CA GLU A 268 -8.24 21.81 -2.43
C GLU A 268 -7.95 22.54 -3.74
N LEU A 269 -7.38 21.83 -4.69
CA LEU A 269 -7.04 22.34 -6.03
C LEU A 269 -8.13 22.02 -7.01
N TRP A 270 -8.62 20.77 -6.98
CA TRP A 270 -9.68 20.28 -7.84
C TRP A 270 -10.46 19.13 -7.20
N ARG A 271 -11.64 18.88 -7.75
CA ARG A 271 -12.46 17.71 -7.43
C ARG A 271 -13.13 17.13 -8.66
N PHE A 272 -13.49 15.85 -8.57
CA PHE A 272 -14.31 15.15 -9.55
C PHE A 272 -15.32 14.26 -8.83
N SER A 273 -16.58 14.29 -9.27
CA SER A 273 -17.61 13.33 -8.88
C SER A 273 -18.21 12.68 -10.12
N ASP A 274 -18.48 11.40 -10.05
CA ASP A 274 -19.26 10.67 -11.03
C ASP A 274 -20.77 10.58 -10.66
N ASN A 275 -21.16 11.28 -9.57
CA ASN A 275 -22.49 11.23 -8.96
C ASN A 275 -22.89 9.83 -8.45
N ASP A 276 -21.93 8.90 -8.38
CA ASP A 276 -22.14 7.55 -7.86
C ASP A 276 -21.36 7.38 -6.56
N THR A 277 -22.08 7.35 -5.44
CA THR A 277 -21.52 7.19 -4.11
C THR A 277 -21.01 5.77 -3.93
N GLN A 278 -19.72 5.61 -3.68
CA GLN A 278 -19.07 4.31 -3.59
C GLN A 278 -18.12 4.25 -2.38
N VAL A 279 -18.08 3.09 -1.74
CA VAL A 279 -17.01 2.79 -0.79
C VAL A 279 -15.69 2.59 -1.53
N LYS A 280 -14.67 3.37 -1.24
CA LYS A 280 -13.37 3.33 -1.90
C LYS A 280 -12.32 2.68 -0.99
N MET A 281 -11.49 1.80 -1.59
CA MET A 281 -10.40 1.12 -0.89
C MET A 281 -9.05 1.31 -1.57
N GLN A 282 -9.03 1.51 -2.89
CA GLN A 282 -7.82 1.54 -3.68
C GLN A 282 -7.12 2.91 -3.59
N ALA A 283 -5.80 2.87 -3.39
CA ALA A 283 -4.97 4.06 -3.49
C ALA A 283 -4.91 4.57 -4.94
N PRO A 284 -4.87 5.89 -5.17
CA PRO A 284 -4.55 6.44 -6.48
C PRO A 284 -3.21 5.91 -6.97
N GLN A 285 -3.14 5.51 -8.25
CA GLN A 285 -1.89 5.11 -8.88
C GLN A 285 -1.37 6.24 -9.75
N ILE A 286 -0.09 6.55 -9.62
CA ILE A 286 0.57 7.60 -10.37
C ILE A 286 1.62 6.95 -11.28
N ALA A 287 1.44 7.05 -12.58
CA ALA A 287 2.39 6.54 -13.55
C ALA A 287 2.18 7.22 -14.92
N ASN A 288 3.23 7.26 -15.75
CA ASN A 288 3.17 7.76 -17.14
C ASN A 288 2.54 9.17 -17.24
N ASP A 289 2.77 10.02 -16.23
CA ASP A 289 2.19 11.36 -16.08
C ASP A 289 0.65 11.37 -16.06
N LEU A 290 0.05 10.29 -15.55
CA LEU A 290 -1.39 10.10 -15.39
C LEU A 290 -1.74 9.67 -13.97
N ILE A 291 -2.97 9.92 -13.57
CA ILE A 291 -3.56 9.59 -12.26
C ILE A 291 -4.66 8.55 -12.50
N TYR A 292 -4.43 7.30 -12.06
CA TYR A 292 -5.36 6.18 -12.21
C TYR A 292 -6.16 6.00 -10.92
N ILE A 293 -7.47 6.06 -11.05
CA ILE A 293 -8.43 5.91 -9.95
C ILE A 293 -9.34 4.74 -10.25
N THR A 294 -9.52 3.87 -9.28
CA THR A 294 -10.49 2.78 -9.35
C THR A 294 -11.55 2.92 -8.27
N GLY A 295 -12.70 2.33 -8.50
CA GLY A 295 -13.81 2.29 -7.56
C GLY A 295 -13.53 1.35 -6.38
N GLY A 296 -14.57 0.85 -5.78
CA GLY A 296 -14.53 -0.03 -4.62
C GLY A 296 -15.77 -0.91 -4.60
N TYR A 297 -16.59 -0.76 -3.57
CA TYR A 297 -17.86 -1.46 -3.46
C TYR A 297 -19.03 -0.58 -3.95
N PRO A 298 -19.98 -1.15 -4.73
CA PRO A 298 -19.95 -2.50 -5.30
C PRO A 298 -18.80 -2.71 -6.28
N ALA A 299 -18.24 -3.93 -6.32
CA ALA A 299 -17.18 -4.31 -7.23
C ALA A 299 -17.60 -4.17 -8.71
N GLY A 300 -16.63 -4.00 -9.61
CA GLY A 300 -16.85 -3.88 -11.05
C GLY A 300 -17.28 -2.48 -11.51
N ARG A 301 -17.19 -1.48 -10.64
CA ARG A 301 -17.50 -0.07 -10.93
C ARG A 301 -16.46 0.58 -11.84
N ALA A 302 -16.68 1.86 -12.12
CA ALA A 302 -15.86 2.62 -13.07
C ALA A 302 -14.41 2.76 -12.65
N MET A 303 -13.56 2.87 -13.65
CA MET A 303 -12.18 3.32 -13.58
C MET A 303 -12.05 4.66 -14.29
N TYR A 304 -11.29 5.57 -13.72
CA TYR A 304 -11.01 6.90 -14.27
C TYR A 304 -9.52 7.13 -14.33
N VAL A 305 -9.05 7.69 -15.43
CA VAL A 305 -7.66 8.11 -15.57
C VAL A 305 -7.60 9.57 -15.96
N PHE A 306 -6.94 10.35 -15.11
CA PHE A 306 -6.87 11.79 -15.27
C PHE A 306 -5.50 12.27 -15.72
N ARG A 307 -5.50 13.34 -16.49
CA ARG A 307 -4.33 14.19 -16.69
C ARG A 307 -4.19 15.10 -15.47
N PRO A 308 -2.97 15.33 -14.97
CA PRO A 308 -2.73 16.26 -13.86
C PRO A 308 -3.01 17.72 -14.29
N GLY A 309 -2.99 18.62 -13.29
CA GLY A 309 -3.06 20.05 -13.55
C GLY A 309 -4.47 20.65 -13.54
N ALA A 310 -5.49 19.89 -13.17
CA ALA A 310 -6.88 20.33 -13.05
C ALA A 310 -7.06 21.43 -11.99
N ASN A 311 -8.06 22.30 -12.14
CA ASN A 311 -8.47 23.29 -11.17
C ASN A 311 -9.99 23.35 -11.04
N GLY A 312 -10.49 23.52 -9.80
CA GLY A 312 -11.91 23.63 -9.52
C GLY A 312 -12.66 22.31 -9.67
N ASP A 313 -13.94 22.37 -9.93
CA ASP A 313 -14.78 21.20 -10.15
C ASP A 313 -14.71 20.76 -11.60
N ILE A 314 -14.16 19.55 -11.83
CA ILE A 314 -14.00 18.97 -13.17
C ILE A 314 -14.97 17.80 -13.40
N SER A 315 -16.02 17.68 -12.57
CA SER A 315 -17.07 16.68 -12.75
C SER A 315 -17.73 16.81 -14.12
N LEU A 316 -18.12 15.68 -14.71
CA LEU A 316 -18.84 15.68 -15.98
C LEU A 316 -20.27 16.22 -15.78
N LYS A 317 -20.67 17.12 -16.64
CA LYS A 317 -22.06 17.59 -16.70
C LYS A 317 -22.96 16.55 -17.33
N SER A 318 -24.26 16.68 -17.13
CA SER A 318 -25.24 15.79 -17.75
C SER A 318 -25.05 15.73 -19.26
N GLY A 319 -24.89 14.51 -19.80
CA GLY A 319 -24.65 14.26 -21.24
C GLY A 319 -23.19 14.36 -21.68
N GLU A 320 -22.25 14.77 -20.81
CA GLU A 320 -20.81 14.76 -21.13
C GLU A 320 -20.21 13.38 -20.89
N GLU A 321 -19.40 12.91 -21.83
CA GLU A 321 -18.67 11.64 -21.74
C GLU A 321 -17.21 11.82 -21.36
N THR A 322 -16.66 13.03 -21.55
CA THR A 322 -15.26 13.37 -21.30
C THR A 322 -15.09 14.85 -21.02
N ASN A 323 -13.91 15.23 -20.51
CA ASN A 323 -13.45 16.60 -20.38
C ASN A 323 -11.95 16.69 -20.67
N ALA A 324 -11.37 17.89 -20.58
CA ALA A 324 -9.94 18.10 -20.88
C ALA A 324 -8.98 17.28 -19.99
N PHE A 325 -9.41 16.96 -18.76
CA PHE A 325 -8.58 16.26 -17.76
C PHE A 325 -8.81 14.76 -17.72
N LEU A 326 -9.91 14.24 -18.24
CA LEU A 326 -10.18 12.81 -18.30
C LEU A 326 -9.47 12.20 -19.50
N ALA A 327 -8.40 11.42 -19.26
CA ALA A 327 -7.65 10.75 -20.32
C ALA A 327 -8.47 9.61 -20.93
N TRP A 328 -9.04 8.76 -20.05
CA TRP A 328 -9.98 7.71 -20.40
C TRP A 328 -10.81 7.27 -19.18
N LYS A 329 -11.93 6.64 -19.43
CA LYS A 329 -12.76 5.99 -18.40
C LYS A 329 -13.25 4.62 -18.88
N SER A 330 -13.55 3.75 -17.93
CA SER A 330 -14.30 2.50 -18.15
C SER A 330 -15.42 2.42 -17.14
N SER A 331 -16.61 2.04 -17.58
CA SER A 331 -17.79 1.86 -16.69
C SER A 331 -17.72 0.61 -15.82
N LYS A 332 -16.73 -0.26 -16.04
CA LYS A 332 -16.56 -1.55 -15.36
C LYS A 332 -15.09 -1.94 -15.24
N GLY A 333 -14.82 -3.00 -14.47
CA GLY A 333 -13.49 -3.60 -14.37
C GLY A 333 -12.73 -3.22 -13.10
N SER A 334 -13.24 -2.29 -12.31
CA SER A 334 -12.62 -1.92 -11.04
C SER A 334 -12.62 -3.08 -10.03
N PRO A 335 -11.55 -3.30 -9.27
CA PRO A 335 -11.53 -4.28 -8.19
C PRO A 335 -12.30 -3.77 -6.97
N TYR A 336 -12.55 -4.64 -5.99
CA TYR A 336 -13.13 -4.22 -4.70
C TYR A 336 -12.04 -3.79 -3.71
N THR A 337 -11.04 -4.62 -3.47
CA THR A 337 -10.02 -4.38 -2.44
C THR A 337 -8.62 -4.08 -3.01
N PRO A 338 -8.04 -4.90 -3.90
CA PRO A 338 -6.66 -4.70 -4.35
C PRO A 338 -6.49 -3.37 -5.10
N THR A 339 -5.46 -2.61 -4.75
CA THR A 339 -5.03 -1.46 -5.56
C THR A 339 -4.36 -1.97 -6.83
N PRO A 340 -4.81 -1.58 -8.03
CA PRO A 340 -4.18 -1.96 -9.29
C PRO A 340 -2.74 -1.47 -9.43
N ILE A 341 -2.03 -1.91 -10.47
CA ILE A 341 -0.66 -1.50 -10.73
C ILE A 341 -0.46 -1.11 -12.19
N VAL A 342 0.23 0.00 -12.42
CA VAL A 342 0.76 0.34 -13.73
C VAL A 342 2.19 -0.16 -13.80
N TYR A 343 2.47 -1.00 -14.80
CA TYR A 343 3.81 -1.53 -15.02
C TYR A 343 4.14 -1.54 -16.52
N GLY A 344 5.14 -0.75 -16.91
CA GLY A 344 5.41 -0.45 -18.31
C GLY A 344 4.27 0.32 -18.96
N ASP A 345 3.78 -0.19 -20.08
CA ASP A 345 2.65 0.35 -20.86
C ASP A 345 1.30 -0.25 -20.49
N GLN A 346 1.24 -1.06 -19.42
CA GLN A 346 0.04 -1.79 -19.04
C GLN A 346 -0.46 -1.42 -17.65
N PHE A 347 -1.79 -1.41 -17.53
CA PHE A 347 -2.51 -1.25 -16.28
C PHE A 347 -3.13 -2.60 -15.88
N TYR A 348 -2.58 -3.23 -14.83
CA TYR A 348 -3.02 -4.52 -14.35
C TYR A 348 -3.98 -4.36 -13.18
N VAL A 349 -5.11 -5.02 -13.30
CA VAL A 349 -6.18 -5.04 -12.30
C VAL A 349 -6.43 -6.47 -11.86
N VAL A 350 -6.24 -6.73 -10.56
CA VAL A 350 -6.59 -8.01 -9.94
C VAL A 350 -7.88 -7.82 -9.17
N ALA A 351 -8.95 -8.44 -9.60
CA ALA A 351 -10.19 -8.42 -8.87
C ALA A 351 -10.14 -9.40 -7.68
N ASP A 352 -10.87 -9.08 -6.62
CA ASP A 352 -10.98 -9.91 -5.42
C ASP A 352 -11.48 -11.34 -5.67
N ASN A 353 -12.18 -11.57 -6.77
CA ASN A 353 -12.64 -12.90 -7.21
C ASN A 353 -11.64 -13.64 -8.11
N GLY A 354 -10.41 -13.13 -8.26
CA GLY A 354 -9.33 -13.77 -9.00
C GLY A 354 -9.22 -13.43 -10.48
N VAL A 355 -10.03 -12.51 -11.01
CA VAL A 355 -9.88 -12.09 -12.41
C VAL A 355 -8.72 -11.09 -12.50
N LEU A 356 -7.65 -11.49 -13.17
CA LEU A 356 -6.55 -10.61 -13.59
C LEU A 356 -6.87 -10.05 -14.97
N SER A 357 -6.93 -8.73 -15.08
CA SER A 357 -7.13 -8.00 -16.33
C SER A 357 -5.92 -7.14 -16.63
N SER A 358 -5.48 -7.10 -17.88
CA SER A 358 -4.47 -6.18 -18.38
C SER A 358 -5.10 -5.22 -19.39
N TYR A 359 -4.86 -3.95 -19.18
CA TYR A 359 -5.30 -2.87 -20.07
C TYR A 359 -4.10 -2.09 -20.60
N ASP A 360 -4.23 -1.51 -21.76
CA ASP A 360 -3.31 -0.48 -22.22
C ASP A 360 -3.43 0.74 -21.29
N ALA A 361 -2.34 1.14 -20.67
CA ALA A 361 -2.35 2.17 -19.64
C ALA A 361 -2.77 3.55 -20.15
N LYS A 362 -2.51 3.87 -21.43
CA LYS A 362 -2.81 5.18 -22.03
C LYS A 362 -4.24 5.28 -22.53
N THR A 363 -4.81 4.17 -23.01
CA THR A 363 -6.11 4.17 -23.72
C THR A 363 -7.22 3.47 -22.96
N GLY A 364 -6.90 2.63 -21.96
CA GLY A 364 -7.84 1.78 -21.24
C GLY A 364 -8.35 0.58 -22.07
N ALA A 365 -7.78 0.32 -23.25
CA ALA A 365 -8.15 -0.82 -24.06
C ALA A 365 -7.78 -2.14 -23.36
N LEU A 366 -8.75 -3.07 -23.23
CA LEU A 366 -8.50 -4.38 -22.66
C LEU A 366 -7.56 -5.18 -23.56
N ILE A 367 -6.46 -5.69 -22.98
CA ILE A 367 -5.47 -6.52 -23.66
C ILE A 367 -5.79 -8.00 -23.46
N TYR A 368 -5.91 -8.42 -22.19
CA TYR A 368 -6.34 -9.78 -21.86
C TYR A 368 -7.06 -9.82 -20.51
N GLN A 369 -7.77 -10.92 -20.29
CA GLN A 369 -8.35 -11.29 -19.01
C GLN A 369 -8.09 -12.77 -18.73
N GLN A 370 -7.67 -13.07 -17.49
CA GLN A 370 -7.43 -14.43 -17.05
C GLN A 370 -7.93 -14.62 -15.62
N ARG A 371 -8.60 -15.75 -15.35
CA ARG A 371 -9.02 -16.13 -14.01
C ARG A 371 -7.91 -16.92 -13.32
N LEU A 372 -7.50 -16.45 -12.16
CA LEU A 372 -6.66 -17.20 -11.21
C LEU A 372 -7.57 -17.93 -10.21
N PRO A 373 -7.23 -19.17 -9.80
CA PRO A 373 -8.07 -19.97 -8.91
C PRO A 373 -7.92 -19.58 -7.44
N SER A 374 -8.09 -18.29 -7.12
CA SER A 374 -7.95 -17.75 -5.76
C SER A 374 -8.68 -16.42 -5.60
N SER A 375 -8.81 -15.95 -4.36
CA SER A 375 -9.32 -14.63 -3.99
C SER A 375 -8.17 -13.71 -3.56
N PHE A 376 -8.35 -12.40 -3.74
CA PHE A 376 -7.30 -11.41 -3.49
C PHE A 376 -7.80 -10.22 -2.68
N SER A 377 -7.06 -9.86 -1.62
CA SER A 377 -7.16 -8.58 -0.90
C SER A 377 -5.87 -7.79 -0.97
N ALA A 378 -4.73 -8.47 -0.98
CA ALA A 378 -3.42 -7.85 -1.18
C ALA A 378 -3.28 -7.26 -2.59
N SER A 379 -2.63 -6.12 -2.69
CA SER A 379 -2.35 -5.48 -3.98
C SER A 379 -1.18 -6.15 -4.70
N PRO A 380 -1.17 -6.18 -6.04
CA PRO A 380 -0.02 -6.66 -6.80
C PRO A 380 1.20 -5.77 -6.60
N VAL A 381 2.38 -6.39 -6.67
CA VAL A 381 3.67 -5.69 -6.79
C VAL A 381 4.44 -6.22 -7.99
N ALA A 382 5.35 -5.43 -8.56
CA ALA A 382 6.05 -5.78 -9.79
C ALA A 382 7.54 -5.48 -9.70
N ALA A 383 8.34 -6.36 -10.32
CA ALA A 383 9.77 -6.17 -10.51
C ALA A 383 10.28 -7.00 -11.68
N ASP A 384 11.18 -6.44 -12.46
CA ASP A 384 11.99 -7.14 -13.47
C ASP A 384 11.16 -8.05 -14.37
N GLY A 385 10.09 -7.48 -14.93
CA GLY A 385 9.19 -8.18 -15.86
C GLY A 385 8.22 -9.16 -15.21
N LYS A 386 8.07 -9.15 -13.89
CA LYS A 386 7.19 -10.06 -13.13
C LYS A 386 6.20 -9.31 -12.26
N LEU A 387 5.00 -9.86 -12.14
CA LEU A 387 3.98 -9.47 -11.17
C LEU A 387 3.90 -10.53 -10.07
N TYR A 388 3.80 -10.11 -8.82
CA TYR A 388 3.63 -10.96 -7.64
C TYR A 388 2.25 -10.68 -7.04
N LEU A 389 1.40 -11.71 -7.00
CA LEU A 389 0.00 -11.62 -6.60
C LEU A 389 -0.20 -12.53 -5.38
N ALA A 390 -0.25 -11.94 -4.20
CA ALA A 390 -0.48 -12.66 -2.94
C ALA A 390 -1.98 -12.86 -2.71
N SER A 391 -2.40 -14.08 -2.40
CA SER A 391 -3.80 -14.47 -2.33
C SER A 391 -4.29 -14.80 -0.93
N GLU A 392 -5.60 -14.70 -0.73
CA GLU A 392 -6.29 -15.09 0.52
C GLU A 392 -6.20 -16.60 0.81
N ASP A 393 -5.91 -17.41 -0.20
CA ASP A 393 -5.70 -18.85 -0.06
C ASP A 393 -4.29 -19.22 0.40
N GLY A 394 -3.40 -18.23 0.53
CA GLY A 394 -2.01 -18.46 0.93
C GLY A 394 -1.09 -18.85 -0.22
N ASP A 395 -1.41 -18.43 -1.43
CA ASP A 395 -0.58 -18.62 -2.61
C ASP A 395 0.02 -17.30 -3.09
N VAL A 396 1.21 -17.33 -3.66
CA VAL A 396 1.74 -16.22 -4.46
C VAL A 396 1.87 -16.67 -5.90
N PHE A 397 1.08 -16.04 -6.78
CA PHE A 397 1.17 -16.24 -8.22
C PHE A 397 2.22 -15.28 -8.79
N VAL A 398 3.20 -15.81 -9.49
CA VAL A 398 4.21 -15.03 -10.22
C VAL A 398 3.84 -15.07 -11.70
N VAL A 399 3.42 -13.91 -12.22
CA VAL A 399 2.95 -13.77 -13.60
C VAL A 399 3.96 -12.92 -14.37
N LYS A 400 4.29 -13.32 -15.59
CA LYS A 400 5.11 -12.51 -16.48
C LYS A 400 4.33 -11.26 -16.91
N ALA A 401 4.94 -10.11 -16.74
CA ALA A 401 4.38 -8.87 -17.26
C ALA A 401 4.49 -8.86 -18.80
N GLY A 402 3.45 -8.41 -19.48
CA GLY A 402 3.43 -8.37 -20.94
C GLY A 402 2.00 -8.45 -21.51
N ARG A 403 1.91 -8.39 -22.83
CA ARG A 403 0.64 -8.33 -23.55
C ARG A 403 -0.07 -9.69 -23.68
N GLN A 404 0.53 -10.76 -23.18
CA GLN A 404 -0.06 -12.10 -23.12
C GLN A 404 0.08 -12.63 -21.70
N PHE A 405 -0.93 -13.34 -21.21
CA PHE A 405 -0.87 -13.97 -19.91
C PHE A 405 0.09 -15.16 -19.94
N GLU A 406 1.06 -15.20 -18.99
CA GLU A 406 1.94 -16.33 -18.74
C GLU A 406 2.14 -16.47 -17.23
N LEU A 407 1.63 -17.57 -16.65
CA LEU A 407 1.89 -17.92 -15.26
C LEU A 407 3.26 -18.58 -15.16
N LEU A 408 4.22 -17.88 -14.53
CA LEU A 408 5.58 -18.41 -14.35
C LEU A 408 5.63 -19.43 -13.21
N GLN A 409 4.93 -19.13 -12.08
CA GLN A 409 4.94 -20.00 -10.92
C GLN A 409 3.74 -19.70 -10.01
N LYS A 410 3.28 -20.74 -9.29
CA LYS A 410 2.42 -20.66 -8.12
C LYS A 410 3.21 -21.17 -6.92
N ASN A 411 3.46 -20.32 -5.93
CA ASN A 411 4.19 -20.66 -4.71
C ASN A 411 3.23 -20.74 -3.53
N VAL A 412 3.26 -21.82 -2.77
CA VAL A 412 2.36 -22.05 -1.62
C VAL A 412 3.03 -21.53 -0.35
N MET A 413 2.30 -20.70 0.43
CA MET A 413 2.73 -20.16 1.73
C MET A 413 1.95 -20.76 2.90
N GLY A 414 0.87 -21.51 2.64
CA GLY A 414 0.12 -22.27 3.64
C GLY A 414 -0.73 -21.46 4.62
N GLN A 415 -0.65 -20.13 4.60
CA GLN A 415 -1.42 -19.21 5.45
C GLN A 415 -1.97 -18.06 4.60
N PRO A 416 -3.14 -17.47 4.92
CA PRO A 416 -3.70 -16.34 4.18
C PRO A 416 -2.72 -15.18 4.04
N LEU A 417 -2.65 -14.59 2.85
CA LEU A 417 -1.81 -13.43 2.56
C LEU A 417 -2.69 -12.21 2.32
N MET A 418 -2.93 -11.44 3.37
CA MET A 418 -3.77 -10.25 3.33
C MET A 418 -2.95 -8.97 3.11
N ALA A 419 -1.69 -8.95 3.55
CA ALA A 419 -0.78 -7.83 3.40
C ALA A 419 -0.13 -7.82 2.00
N THR A 420 0.00 -6.63 1.42
CA THR A 420 0.76 -6.45 0.17
C THR A 420 2.24 -6.73 0.43
N PRO A 421 2.91 -7.57 -0.37
CA PRO A 421 4.35 -7.82 -0.24
C PRO A 421 5.20 -6.57 -0.45
N ALA A 422 6.42 -6.58 0.11
CA ALA A 422 7.43 -5.56 -0.14
C ALA A 422 8.61 -6.14 -0.94
N LEU A 423 9.23 -5.31 -1.75
CA LEU A 423 10.36 -5.66 -2.61
C LEU A 423 11.62 -4.93 -2.19
N THR A 424 12.75 -5.62 -2.19
CA THR A 424 14.07 -5.04 -1.97
C THR A 424 15.13 -5.94 -2.63
N GLN A 425 16.37 -5.55 -2.64
CA GLN A 425 17.52 -6.24 -3.25
C GLN A 425 17.44 -7.78 -3.16
N GLY A 426 17.13 -8.46 -4.26
CA GLY A 426 17.04 -9.91 -4.34
C GLY A 426 15.92 -10.55 -3.54
N MET A 427 15.06 -9.77 -2.86
CA MET A 427 14.11 -10.30 -1.88
C MET A 427 12.68 -9.84 -2.13
N LEU A 428 11.75 -10.77 -1.89
CA LEU A 428 10.34 -10.53 -1.67
C LEU A 428 10.05 -10.74 -0.19
N ILE A 429 9.57 -9.70 0.51
CA ILE A 429 9.17 -9.78 1.91
C ILE A 429 7.66 -10.01 1.96
N VAL A 430 7.27 -11.15 2.48
CA VAL A 430 5.86 -11.58 2.57
C VAL A 430 5.44 -11.67 4.03
N ARG A 431 4.34 -11.03 4.38
CA ARG A 431 3.66 -11.23 5.65
C ARG A 431 2.55 -12.26 5.47
N ALA A 432 2.68 -13.38 6.13
CA ALA A 432 1.59 -14.32 6.39
C ALA A 432 0.88 -13.94 7.71
N ASP A 433 0.07 -14.81 8.29
CA ASP A 433 -0.69 -14.48 9.50
C ASP A 433 0.21 -14.01 10.66
N ASP A 434 1.04 -14.89 11.19
CA ASP A 434 1.95 -14.61 12.31
C ASP A 434 3.44 -14.66 11.95
N VAL A 435 3.78 -14.70 10.64
CA VAL A 435 5.16 -14.86 10.17
C VAL A 435 5.50 -13.87 9.05
N ILE A 436 6.66 -13.26 9.16
CA ILE A 436 7.31 -12.53 8.08
C ILE A 436 8.34 -13.46 7.44
N TYR A 437 8.29 -13.59 6.12
CA TYR A 437 9.26 -14.33 5.30
C TYR A 437 10.09 -13.37 4.47
N ALA A 438 11.39 -13.59 4.41
CA ALA A 438 12.25 -13.06 3.36
C ALA A 438 12.54 -14.17 2.35
N LEU A 439 12.05 -13.99 1.15
CA LEU A 439 12.20 -14.94 0.05
C LEU A 439 13.21 -14.38 -0.95
N GLY A 440 14.23 -15.15 -1.27
CA GLY A 440 15.33 -14.70 -2.14
C GLY A 440 16.33 -15.81 -2.44
N ASP A 441 17.14 -15.61 -3.46
CA ASP A 441 18.30 -16.46 -3.72
C ASP A 441 19.46 -16.02 -2.82
N ARG A 442 20.02 -16.93 -2.03
CA ARG A 442 21.14 -16.65 -1.12
C ARG A 442 22.34 -16.05 -1.83
N LYS A 443 22.61 -16.49 -3.07
CA LYS A 443 23.74 -15.98 -3.86
C LYS A 443 23.56 -14.52 -4.29
N ILE A 444 22.33 -14.05 -4.39
CA ILE A 444 22.00 -12.66 -4.79
C ILE A 444 21.90 -11.76 -3.57
N ALA A 445 21.44 -12.27 -2.43
CA ALA A 445 21.23 -11.50 -1.21
C ALA A 445 22.54 -11.17 -0.45
N GLU A 446 23.63 -11.89 -0.74
CA GLU A 446 24.95 -11.70 -0.12
C GLU A 446 25.87 -10.71 -0.88
N ASN A 447 25.47 -10.29 -2.08
CA ASN A 447 26.15 -9.28 -2.90
C ASN A 447 25.46 -7.91 -2.79
#